data_670eb84470e311a0e9f1229cf262f3ff
#
_entry.id   670eb84470e311a0e9f1229cf262f3ff
#
_cell.length_a   1.000
_cell.length_b   1.000
_cell.length_c   1.000
_cell.angle_alpha   90.00
_cell.angle_beta   90.00
_cell.angle_gamma   90.00
#
_symmetry.space_group_name_H-M   'P 1'
#
loop_
_entity.id
_entity.type
_entity.pdbx_description
1 polymer ?
#
loop_
_entity_poly.entity_id
_entity_poly.type
_entity_poly.pdbx_seq_one_letter_code
_entity_poly.pdbx_strand_id
1 'polypeptide(L)'
;MRSTTLLMTFLATFALPLPALAQAKEARTDEPTSQTTLTAADDPTTSAESDSRTLAAASYIEPPEEKWDVTDVEELPNRTYMFAGIRYRGNVIPGFLLGLFLDEAQTIYTNLAGIEFDIRKDGFSLIPSLSLHELGTRDILFKQKNTPDIPGNYAIVNSGLKVVYASVDLLWSTKLHKNVEFEYGAGFGLGAVFGDLVNNWAEESADGTFVSSSGRRFKRCQTVLPPGAGCNRLDHQNAEIDKVGGYEEPSWFNGGPKPVVFPWIAVPQLGLRIKPVKNFVGRIGVGFALTGFWFGFNAQYGFEQKPKE
;
A
#
# COMPACT_ATOMS: atom_id res chain seq x y z
N MET A 1 6.61 23.59 26.13
CA MET A 1 7.20 23.46 24.78
C MET A 1 7.86 22.07 24.55
N ARG A 2 7.15 20.96 24.64
CA ARG A 2 7.73 19.62 24.38
C ARG A 2 6.73 18.58 23.83
N SER A 3 5.49 18.97 23.49
CA SER A 3 4.45 18.02 23.07
C SER A 3 4.23 17.91 21.57
N THR A 4 4.81 18.79 20.75
CA THR A 4 4.52 18.90 19.31
C THR A 4 5.34 17.94 18.43
N THR A 5 6.37 17.29 18.99
CA THR A 5 7.33 16.49 18.21
C THR A 5 6.86 15.04 17.95
N LEU A 6 5.81 14.59 18.62
CA LEU A 6 5.52 13.17 18.72
C LEU A 6 4.86 12.57 17.49
N LEU A 7 3.91 13.28 16.86
CA LEU A 7 3.24 12.74 15.66
C LEU A 7 4.17 12.80 14.44
N MET A 8 5.07 13.79 14.39
CA MET A 8 6.11 13.84 13.35
C MET A 8 7.13 12.71 13.48
N THR A 9 7.46 12.30 14.72
CA THR A 9 8.39 11.18 14.95
C THR A 9 7.78 9.85 14.48
N PHE A 10 6.46 9.69 14.58
CA PHE A 10 5.76 8.49 14.09
C PHE A 10 5.89 8.30 12.57
N LEU A 11 5.91 9.38 11.80
CA LEU A 11 6.09 9.35 10.34
C LEU A 11 7.56 9.28 9.92
N ALA A 12 8.46 9.89 10.68
CA ALA A 12 9.89 9.95 10.34
C ALA A 12 10.64 8.64 10.69
N THR A 13 10.16 7.88 11.68
CA THR A 13 10.87 6.66 12.13
C THR A 13 10.60 5.44 11.24
N PHE A 14 9.62 5.51 10.34
CA PHE A 14 9.42 4.48 9.30
C PHE A 14 10.30 4.67 8.05
N ALA A 15 11.11 5.72 7.98
CA ALA A 15 12.23 5.77 7.07
C ALA A 15 13.32 4.80 7.60
N LEU A 16 13.12 3.50 7.37
CA LEU A 16 14.16 2.48 7.54
C LEU A 16 15.40 2.96 6.78
N PRO A 17 16.57 2.99 7.42
CA PRO A 17 17.80 3.13 6.67
C PRO A 17 17.89 1.89 5.77
N LEU A 18 17.79 2.08 4.47
CA LEU A 18 18.20 1.09 3.50
C LEU A 18 19.63 0.68 3.89
N PRO A 19 19.89 -0.60 4.20
CA PRO A 19 21.26 -1.02 4.36
C PRO A 19 21.94 -0.73 3.03
N ALA A 20 22.97 0.10 3.09
CA ALA A 20 23.89 0.29 1.98
C ALA A 20 24.39 -1.09 1.57
N LEU A 21 23.97 -1.54 0.39
CA LEU A 21 24.60 -2.65 -0.34
C LEU A 21 25.97 -2.15 -0.77
N ALA A 22 26.89 -2.19 0.18
CA ALA A 22 28.29 -1.93 -0.03
C ALA A 22 28.89 -3.13 -0.77
N GLN A 23 29.35 -2.84 -1.99
CA GLN A 23 30.55 -3.38 -2.60
C GLN A 23 30.85 -4.87 -2.33
N ALA A 24 30.36 -5.72 -3.21
CA ALA A 24 31.05 -6.97 -3.48
C ALA A 24 32.22 -6.67 -4.42
N LYS A 25 33.41 -6.71 -3.81
CA LYS A 25 34.73 -6.59 -4.39
C LYS A 25 34.93 -7.72 -5.42
N GLU A 26 35.30 -7.34 -6.63
CA GLU A 26 35.85 -8.22 -7.66
C GLU A 26 36.88 -9.17 -7.07
N ALA A 27 36.59 -10.45 -7.12
CA ALA A 27 37.62 -11.51 -7.05
C ALA A 27 37.78 -12.08 -8.45
N ARG A 28 38.84 -11.62 -9.08
CA ARG A 28 39.43 -12.12 -10.31
C ARG A 28 39.86 -13.57 -10.05
N THR A 29 39.35 -14.50 -10.84
CA THR A 29 39.93 -15.85 -10.91
C THR A 29 40.08 -16.23 -12.38
N ASP A 30 41.31 -16.62 -12.66
CA ASP A 30 41.92 -16.86 -13.94
C ASP A 30 41.21 -17.93 -14.81
N GLU A 31 41.32 -17.69 -16.10
CA GLU A 31 41.08 -18.64 -17.21
C GLU A 31 41.85 -19.96 -17.06
N PRO A 32 41.34 -21.02 -17.76
CA PRO A 32 42.22 -21.49 -18.85
C PRO A 32 41.51 -21.67 -20.21
N THR A 33 42.16 -21.09 -21.16
CA THR A 33 42.13 -21.29 -22.59
C THR A 33 42.01 -22.76 -22.99
N SER A 34 41.01 -23.07 -23.84
CA SER A 34 41.04 -24.26 -24.71
C SER A 34 40.80 -23.86 -26.16
N GLN A 35 41.89 -23.78 -26.87
CA GLN A 35 41.93 -23.79 -28.33
C GLN A 35 41.37 -25.10 -28.87
N THR A 36 40.44 -25.06 -29.79
CA THR A 36 40.22 -26.18 -30.69
C THR A 36 40.18 -25.67 -32.15
N THR A 37 41.08 -26.25 -32.85
CA THR A 37 41.62 -26.12 -34.15
C THR A 37 40.56 -26.12 -35.30
N LEU A 38 40.77 -25.22 -36.23
CA LEU A 38 40.24 -25.22 -37.60
C LEU A 38 40.69 -26.42 -38.39
N THR A 39 39.79 -27.07 -39.07
CA THR A 39 40.10 -27.91 -40.26
C THR A 39 39.26 -27.41 -41.41
N ALA A 40 39.93 -26.89 -42.39
CA ALA A 40 39.41 -26.60 -43.71
C ALA A 40 39.40 -27.86 -44.57
N ALA A 41 38.35 -28.07 -45.37
CA ALA A 41 38.43 -28.88 -46.58
C ALA A 41 37.27 -28.53 -47.53
N ASP A 42 37.68 -28.01 -48.67
CA ASP A 42 37.28 -28.30 -50.04
C ASP A 42 35.89 -27.90 -50.59
N ASP A 43 36.01 -26.94 -51.48
CA ASP A 43 35.12 -26.62 -52.61
C ASP A 43 35.09 -27.76 -53.63
N PRO A 44 33.94 -28.03 -54.28
CA PRO A 44 33.98 -27.91 -55.74
C PRO A 44 32.74 -27.23 -56.36
N THR A 45 33.06 -26.25 -57.15
CA THR A 45 32.37 -25.75 -58.35
C THR A 45 31.40 -26.71 -59.02
N THR A 46 30.11 -26.31 -59.23
CA THR A 46 29.36 -26.75 -60.45
C THR A 46 28.32 -25.69 -60.84
N SER A 47 28.61 -25.10 -61.97
CA SER A 47 27.80 -24.61 -63.10
C SER A 47 26.34 -24.17 -62.91
N ALA A 48 26.12 -23.00 -63.40
CA ALA A 48 24.89 -22.32 -63.76
C ALA A 48 23.89 -23.19 -64.57
N GLU A 49 22.65 -23.14 -64.15
CA GLU A 49 21.53 -23.37 -65.05
C GLU A 49 20.41 -22.37 -64.72
N SER A 50 20.18 -21.50 -65.70
CA SER A 50 19.11 -20.53 -65.70
C SER A 50 17.76 -21.23 -65.90
N ASP A 51 16.93 -21.25 -64.89
CA ASP A 51 15.54 -21.70 -65.06
C ASP A 51 14.61 -20.54 -64.68
N SER A 52 14.03 -19.96 -65.72
CA SER A 52 12.99 -18.94 -65.66
C SER A 52 11.74 -19.58 -65.02
N ARG A 53 11.60 -19.49 -63.72
CA ARG A 53 10.35 -19.88 -63.04
C ARG A 53 9.50 -18.65 -62.77
N THR A 54 8.43 -18.60 -63.52
CA THR A 54 7.16 -17.92 -63.30
C THR A 54 6.96 -17.56 -61.86
N LEU A 55 6.89 -16.25 -61.57
CA LEU A 55 6.40 -15.72 -60.31
C LEU A 55 4.94 -16.17 -60.13
N ALA A 56 4.73 -17.32 -59.52
CA ALA A 56 3.45 -17.67 -58.95
C ALA A 56 3.13 -16.64 -57.87
N ALA A 57 2.06 -15.87 -58.06
CA ALA A 57 1.50 -14.99 -57.07
C ALA A 57 1.32 -15.80 -55.78
N ALA A 58 2.13 -15.51 -54.77
CA ALA A 58 1.92 -16.04 -53.46
C ALA A 58 0.54 -15.56 -53.01
N SER A 59 -0.42 -16.47 -53.02
CA SER A 59 -1.71 -16.23 -52.43
C SER A 59 -1.45 -15.85 -50.97
N TYR A 60 -1.72 -14.61 -50.63
CA TYR A 60 -1.74 -14.15 -49.28
C TYR A 60 -2.78 -14.97 -48.53
N ILE A 61 -2.30 -15.95 -47.79
CA ILE A 61 -3.14 -16.72 -46.85
C ILE A 61 -3.38 -15.75 -45.71
N GLU A 62 -4.55 -15.17 -45.70
CA GLU A 62 -5.05 -14.39 -44.58
C GLU A 62 -4.91 -15.27 -43.33
N PRO A 63 -4.19 -14.83 -42.29
CA PRO A 63 -4.08 -15.61 -41.06
C PRO A 63 -5.50 -15.89 -40.56
N PRO A 64 -5.82 -17.11 -40.13
CA PRO A 64 -7.16 -17.47 -39.72
C PRO A 64 -7.61 -16.48 -38.64
N GLU A 65 -8.77 -15.86 -38.85
CA GLU A 65 -9.42 -15.06 -37.81
C GLU A 65 -9.56 -15.98 -36.60
N GLU A 66 -8.75 -15.72 -35.59
CA GLU A 66 -8.79 -16.44 -34.33
C GLU A 66 -10.14 -16.10 -33.66
N LYS A 67 -11.15 -16.94 -33.97
CA LYS A 67 -12.44 -16.87 -33.28
C LYS A 67 -12.19 -17.11 -31.80
N TRP A 68 -12.20 -16.05 -31.01
CA TRP A 68 -12.13 -16.15 -29.58
C TRP A 68 -13.28 -17.00 -29.06
N ASP A 69 -12.99 -18.21 -28.62
CA ASP A 69 -13.95 -18.98 -27.87
C ASP A 69 -14.24 -18.24 -26.54
N VAL A 70 -15.50 -17.99 -26.27
CA VAL A 70 -15.97 -17.27 -25.07
C VAL A 70 -15.52 -17.99 -23.78
N THR A 71 -15.13 -19.24 -23.88
CA THR A 71 -14.66 -20.07 -22.77
C THR A 71 -13.16 -19.98 -22.52
N ASP A 72 -12.38 -19.32 -23.39
CA ASP A 72 -10.94 -19.22 -23.20
C ASP A 72 -10.58 -18.18 -22.15
N VAL A 73 -10.17 -18.66 -20.98
CA VAL A 73 -9.77 -17.85 -19.82
C VAL A 73 -8.30 -17.49 -19.86
N GLU A 74 -7.50 -18.14 -20.70
CA GLU A 74 -6.07 -17.91 -20.78
C GLU A 74 -5.75 -16.59 -21.48
N GLU A 75 -4.77 -15.89 -20.95
CA GLU A 75 -4.24 -14.68 -21.53
C GLU A 75 -3.12 -15.03 -22.51
N LEU A 76 -3.23 -14.53 -23.75
CA LEU A 76 -2.24 -14.79 -24.78
C LEU A 76 -0.96 -13.99 -24.52
N PRO A 77 0.21 -14.55 -24.81
CA PRO A 77 1.48 -13.85 -24.67
C PRO A 77 1.54 -12.62 -25.59
N ASN A 78 2.29 -11.62 -25.17
CA ASN A 78 2.48 -10.34 -25.86
C ASN A 78 1.21 -9.50 -26.10
N ARG A 79 0.07 -9.86 -25.52
CA ARG A 79 -1.15 -9.03 -25.54
C ARG A 79 -1.31 -8.25 -24.25
N THR A 80 -1.79 -7.02 -24.41
CA THR A 80 -2.17 -6.17 -23.26
C THR A 80 -3.65 -6.36 -22.98
N TYR A 81 -3.98 -6.57 -21.73
CA TYR A 81 -5.36 -6.68 -21.22
C TYR A 81 -5.65 -5.51 -20.31
N MET A 82 -6.86 -4.98 -20.37
CA MET A 82 -7.30 -3.88 -19.54
C MET A 82 -8.55 -4.27 -18.77
N PHE A 83 -8.52 -4.01 -17.47
CA PHE A 83 -9.65 -4.26 -16.58
C PHE A 83 -9.89 -3.00 -15.75
N ALA A 84 -11.14 -2.75 -15.39
CA ALA A 84 -11.50 -1.72 -14.42
C ALA A 84 -12.41 -2.34 -13.36
N GLY A 85 -12.31 -1.85 -12.15
CA GLY A 85 -13.06 -2.45 -11.07
C GLY A 85 -13.03 -1.66 -9.78
N ILE A 86 -13.53 -2.33 -8.77
CA ILE A 86 -13.58 -1.83 -7.40
C ILE A 86 -12.60 -2.60 -6.53
N ARG A 87 -12.10 -1.92 -5.50
CA ARG A 87 -11.22 -2.50 -4.50
C ARG A 87 -11.70 -2.19 -3.09
N TYR A 88 -11.45 -3.11 -2.20
CA TYR A 88 -11.62 -2.93 -0.77
C TYR A 88 -10.41 -3.49 -0.02
N ARG A 89 -9.95 -2.76 0.99
CA ARG A 89 -8.91 -3.21 1.92
C ARG A 89 -9.32 -2.91 3.35
N GLY A 90 -9.35 -3.92 4.20
CA GLY A 90 -9.40 -3.79 5.65
C GLY A 90 -7.97 -3.70 6.18
N ASN A 91 -7.66 -2.66 6.96
CA ASN A 91 -6.34 -2.49 7.54
C ASN A 91 -6.40 -2.70 9.04
N VAL A 92 -5.36 -3.33 9.57
CA VAL A 92 -5.21 -3.64 10.99
C VAL A 92 -3.86 -3.11 11.45
N ILE A 93 -3.87 -2.18 12.39
CA ILE A 93 -2.67 -1.71 13.07
C ILE A 93 -2.65 -2.41 14.43
N PRO A 94 -1.87 -3.49 14.61
CA PRO A 94 -1.85 -4.22 15.87
C PRO A 94 -1.30 -3.38 17.01
N GLY A 95 -1.88 -3.54 18.21
CA GLY A 95 -1.45 -2.82 19.39
C GLY A 95 0.05 -3.01 19.73
N PHE A 96 0.63 -4.18 19.41
CA PHE A 96 2.06 -4.41 19.65
C PHE A 96 2.96 -3.50 18.78
N LEU A 97 2.55 -3.15 17.53
CA LEU A 97 3.29 -2.18 16.71
C LEU A 97 3.18 -0.76 17.29
N LEU A 98 1.99 -0.38 17.73
CA LEU A 98 1.79 0.88 18.41
C LEU A 98 2.55 0.92 19.74
N GLY A 99 2.67 -0.19 20.44
CA GLY A 99 3.41 -0.35 21.69
C GLY A 99 4.93 -0.11 21.58
N LEU A 100 5.47 -0.02 20.36
CA LEU A 100 6.85 0.45 20.15
C LEU A 100 7.01 1.94 20.50
N PHE A 101 5.92 2.72 20.41
CA PHE A 101 5.93 4.18 20.58
C PHE A 101 5.04 4.66 21.72
N LEU A 102 4.07 3.85 22.12
CA LEU A 102 3.06 4.17 23.12
C LEU A 102 3.11 3.16 24.27
N ASP A 103 2.86 3.62 25.50
CA ASP A 103 2.62 2.73 26.63
C ASP A 103 1.17 2.22 26.63
N GLU A 104 0.24 3.05 26.15
CA GLU A 104 -1.16 2.66 25.94
C GLU A 104 -1.42 2.48 24.44
N ALA A 105 -1.65 1.24 24.02
CA ALA A 105 -1.79 0.90 22.61
C ALA A 105 -2.90 -0.13 22.39
N GLN A 106 -3.90 0.26 21.61
CA GLN A 106 -4.98 -0.62 21.20
C GLN A 106 -4.85 -0.95 19.71
N THR A 107 -5.32 -2.14 19.31
CA THR A 107 -5.39 -2.47 17.88
C THR A 107 -6.43 -1.59 17.20
N ILE A 108 -6.03 -0.97 16.08
CA ILE A 108 -6.87 -0.08 15.27
C ILE A 108 -7.24 -0.79 13.99
N TYR A 109 -8.53 -0.72 13.64
CA TYR A 109 -9.08 -1.25 12.38
C TYR A 109 -9.55 -0.08 11.53
N THR A 110 -9.16 -0.07 10.26
CA THR A 110 -9.55 0.96 9.30
C THR A 110 -9.95 0.34 7.96
N ASN A 111 -10.71 1.08 7.16
CA ASN A 111 -11.25 0.61 5.89
C ASN A 111 -10.81 1.51 4.75
N LEU A 112 -10.48 0.90 3.63
CA LEU A 112 -10.16 1.58 2.38
C LEU A 112 -11.04 0.99 1.28
N ALA A 113 -11.72 1.85 0.54
CA ALA A 113 -12.49 1.47 -0.64
C ALA A 113 -12.15 2.39 -1.81
N GLY A 114 -12.21 1.88 -3.03
CA GLY A 114 -11.87 2.67 -4.20
C GLY A 114 -12.14 1.99 -5.52
N ILE A 115 -11.69 2.66 -6.57
CA ILE A 115 -11.72 2.18 -7.94
C ILE A 115 -10.30 1.93 -8.41
N GLU A 116 -10.14 0.99 -9.33
CA GLU A 116 -8.83 0.64 -9.90
C GLU A 116 -8.94 0.33 -11.39
N PHE A 117 -7.83 0.51 -12.06
CA PHE A 117 -7.65 0.16 -13.45
C PHE A 117 -6.41 -0.72 -13.59
N ASP A 118 -6.54 -1.90 -14.19
CA ASP A 118 -5.44 -2.85 -14.35
C ASP A 118 -5.00 -2.88 -15.81
N ILE A 119 -3.75 -2.59 -16.04
CA ILE A 119 -3.06 -2.74 -17.32
C ILE A 119 -2.12 -3.93 -17.19
N ARG A 120 -2.49 -5.04 -17.85
CA ARG A 120 -1.81 -6.30 -17.69
C ARG A 120 -1.18 -6.78 -18.97
N LYS A 121 0.06 -7.23 -18.88
CA LYS A 121 0.78 -7.86 -19.97
C LYS A 121 1.75 -8.92 -19.45
N ASP A 122 1.75 -10.12 -20.03
CA ASP A 122 2.72 -11.20 -19.77
C ASP A 122 2.94 -11.51 -18.27
N GLY A 123 1.85 -11.53 -17.49
CA GLY A 123 1.90 -11.82 -16.06
C GLY A 123 2.29 -10.63 -15.17
N PHE A 124 2.52 -9.46 -15.73
CA PHE A 124 2.74 -8.23 -15.00
C PHE A 124 1.51 -7.33 -15.06
N SER A 125 1.06 -6.82 -13.92
CA SER A 125 -0.06 -5.88 -13.78
C SER A 125 0.43 -4.54 -13.21
N LEU A 126 0.09 -3.46 -13.91
CA LEU A 126 0.19 -2.09 -13.44
C LEU A 126 -1.21 -1.61 -13.06
N ILE A 127 -1.44 -1.32 -11.78
CA ILE A 127 -2.80 -1.05 -11.28
C ILE A 127 -2.87 0.33 -10.62
N PRO A 128 -3.07 1.42 -11.42
CA PRO A 128 -3.44 2.71 -10.87
C PRO A 128 -4.80 2.64 -10.18
N SER A 129 -4.94 3.34 -9.07
CA SER A 129 -6.16 3.36 -8.27
C SER A 129 -6.40 4.69 -7.57
N LEU A 130 -7.67 4.98 -7.33
CA LEU A 130 -8.12 6.09 -6.50
C LEU A 130 -8.97 5.52 -5.37
N SER A 131 -8.60 5.79 -4.13
CA SER A 131 -9.23 5.16 -2.97
C SER A 131 -9.47 6.16 -1.85
N LEU A 132 -10.57 5.97 -1.13
CA LEU A 132 -10.86 6.64 0.13
C LEU A 132 -10.50 5.71 1.29
N HIS A 133 -9.66 6.17 2.20
CA HIS A 133 -9.27 5.47 3.42
C HIS A 133 -9.82 6.21 4.62
N GLU A 134 -10.59 5.55 5.43
CA GLU A 134 -11.08 6.07 6.70
C GLU A 134 -10.09 5.70 7.81
N LEU A 135 -9.33 6.69 8.28
CA LEU A 135 -8.42 6.57 9.42
C LEU A 135 -9.09 6.98 10.73
N GLY A 136 -10.41 6.93 10.75
CA GLY A 136 -11.22 7.24 11.93
C GLY A 136 -10.96 6.22 13.03
N THR A 137 -10.73 6.73 14.23
CA THR A 137 -10.71 5.94 15.46
C THR A 137 -11.72 6.52 16.42
N ARG A 138 -12.38 5.64 17.18
CA ARG A 138 -13.12 6.08 18.38
C ARG A 138 -12.10 6.52 19.42
N ASP A 139 -12.56 7.09 20.50
CA ASP A 139 -11.74 7.50 21.64
C ASP A 139 -10.78 6.40 22.07
N ILE A 140 -9.51 6.71 22.03
CA ILE A 140 -8.42 5.83 22.46
C ILE A 140 -7.64 6.52 23.55
N LEU A 141 -7.39 5.84 24.66
CA LEU A 141 -6.47 6.32 25.67
C LEU A 141 -5.05 6.28 25.10
N PHE A 142 -4.35 7.38 25.22
CA PHE A 142 -3.03 7.59 24.68
C PHE A 142 -2.07 8.02 25.78
N LYS A 143 -0.90 7.40 25.83
CA LYS A 143 0.23 7.84 26.65
C LYS A 143 1.51 7.60 25.88
N GLN A 144 2.36 8.60 25.83
CA GLN A 144 3.66 8.48 25.20
C GLN A 144 4.53 7.47 25.96
N LYS A 145 5.28 6.66 25.23
CA LYS A 145 6.23 5.70 25.81
C LYS A 145 7.30 6.42 26.63
N ASN A 146 7.68 5.78 27.73
CA ASN A 146 8.70 6.30 28.65
C ASN A 146 8.37 7.65 29.33
N THR A 147 7.10 8.06 29.32
CA THR A 147 6.67 9.18 30.16
C THR A 147 6.23 8.70 31.54
N PRO A 148 6.40 9.52 32.61
CA PRO A 148 5.94 9.16 33.95
C PRO A 148 4.45 8.80 33.97
N ASP A 149 4.10 7.86 34.83
CA ASP A 149 2.70 7.45 35.02
C ASP A 149 1.94 8.41 35.91
N ILE A 150 1.66 9.60 35.38
CA ILE A 150 0.88 10.67 36.02
C ILE A 150 -0.28 11.09 35.13
N PRO A 151 -1.43 11.54 35.67
CA PRO A 151 -2.62 11.88 34.90
C PRO A 151 -2.36 12.86 33.75
N GLY A 152 -1.47 13.83 33.94
CA GLY A 152 -1.13 14.84 32.93
C GLY A 152 -0.45 14.31 31.66
N ASN A 153 0.02 13.08 31.66
CA ASN A 153 0.64 12.43 30.49
C ASN A 153 -0.33 11.57 29.67
N TYR A 154 -1.58 11.47 30.13
CA TYR A 154 -2.62 10.75 29.42
C TYR A 154 -3.49 11.70 28.61
N ALA A 155 -3.89 11.26 27.45
CA ALA A 155 -4.84 11.94 26.58
C ALA A 155 -5.82 10.94 25.96
N ILE A 156 -7.01 11.41 25.63
CA ILE A 156 -8.00 10.63 24.91
C ILE A 156 -8.08 11.22 23.50
N VAL A 157 -7.62 10.44 22.52
CA VAL A 157 -7.52 10.87 21.11
C VAL A 157 -8.68 10.29 20.33
N ASN A 158 -9.31 11.15 19.53
CA ASN A 158 -10.35 10.79 18.57
C ASN A 158 -9.91 11.24 17.18
N SER A 159 -9.97 10.35 16.20
CA SER A 159 -9.62 10.66 14.83
C SER A 159 -10.84 10.54 13.91
N GLY A 160 -11.20 11.61 13.24
CA GLY A 160 -12.12 11.64 12.11
C GLY A 160 -11.38 11.76 10.76
N LEU A 161 -10.08 11.47 10.74
CA LEU A 161 -9.26 11.62 9.54
C LEU A 161 -9.69 10.68 8.43
N LYS A 162 -9.68 11.20 7.22
CA LYS A 162 -9.89 10.49 5.96
C LYS A 162 -8.79 10.85 4.99
N VAL A 163 -8.43 9.91 4.13
CA VAL A 163 -7.39 10.11 3.12
C VAL A 163 -7.88 9.68 1.77
N VAL A 164 -7.78 10.55 0.78
CA VAL A 164 -7.96 10.17 -0.64
C VAL A 164 -6.60 9.84 -1.20
N TYR A 165 -6.39 8.57 -1.56
CA TYR A 165 -5.15 8.07 -2.15
C TYR A 165 -5.25 7.98 -3.67
N ALA A 166 -4.26 8.52 -4.35
CA ALA A 166 -3.87 8.12 -5.69
C ALA A 166 -2.67 7.17 -5.56
N SER A 167 -2.81 5.92 -5.99
CA SER A 167 -1.77 4.91 -5.83
C SER A 167 -1.64 4.01 -7.06
N VAL A 168 -0.52 3.33 -7.15
CA VAL A 168 -0.21 2.34 -8.19
C VAL A 168 0.29 1.09 -7.49
N ASP A 169 -0.27 -0.07 -7.83
CA ASP A 169 0.26 -1.38 -7.45
C ASP A 169 0.96 -2.01 -8.66
N LEU A 170 2.15 -2.57 -8.43
CA LEU A 170 2.98 -3.29 -9.37
C LEU A 170 2.99 -4.75 -8.94
N LEU A 171 2.31 -5.62 -9.70
CA LEU A 171 2.14 -7.02 -9.33
C LEU A 171 2.66 -7.93 -10.43
N TRP A 172 3.48 -8.88 -10.03
CA TRP A 172 3.91 -10.01 -10.85
C TRP A 172 3.07 -11.23 -10.50
N SER A 173 2.75 -12.05 -11.49
CA SER A 173 1.95 -13.24 -11.24
C SER A 173 2.62 -14.50 -11.77
N THR A 174 2.37 -15.60 -11.06
CA THR A 174 2.77 -16.95 -11.45
C THR A 174 1.53 -17.82 -11.53
N LYS A 175 1.34 -18.51 -12.66
CA LYS A 175 0.21 -19.43 -12.85
C LYS A 175 0.28 -20.60 -11.88
N LEU A 176 -0.77 -20.81 -11.09
CA LEU A 176 -0.99 -22.01 -10.28
C LEU A 176 -1.94 -22.98 -10.99
N HIS A 177 -2.95 -22.45 -11.66
CA HIS A 177 -3.95 -23.20 -12.41
C HIS A 177 -4.45 -22.34 -13.57
N LYS A 178 -5.17 -22.91 -14.55
CA LYS A 178 -5.69 -22.17 -15.70
C LYS A 178 -6.51 -20.91 -15.33
N ASN A 179 -7.18 -20.94 -14.18
CA ASN A 179 -8.04 -19.86 -13.70
C ASN A 179 -7.49 -19.14 -12.46
N VAL A 180 -6.34 -19.56 -11.90
CA VAL A 180 -5.80 -19.07 -10.64
C VAL A 180 -4.32 -18.77 -10.78
N GLU A 181 -3.94 -17.56 -10.40
CA GLU A 181 -2.56 -17.10 -10.39
C GLU A 181 -2.20 -16.60 -8.99
N PHE A 182 -0.98 -16.84 -8.56
CA PHE A 182 -0.40 -16.23 -7.40
C PHE A 182 0.22 -14.89 -7.80
N GLU A 183 -0.13 -13.82 -7.09
CA GLU A 183 0.40 -12.48 -7.33
C GLU A 183 1.27 -12.03 -6.16
N TYR A 184 2.34 -11.30 -6.50
CA TYR A 184 3.22 -10.69 -5.52
C TYR A 184 3.77 -9.36 -6.05
N GLY A 185 4.05 -8.43 -5.15
CA GLY A 185 4.57 -7.13 -5.58
C GLY A 185 4.55 -6.05 -4.52
N ALA A 186 4.45 -4.81 -5.00
CA ALA A 186 4.50 -3.61 -4.18
C ALA A 186 3.53 -2.54 -4.67
N GLY A 187 3.11 -1.66 -3.77
CA GLY A 187 2.27 -0.52 -4.09
C GLY A 187 2.82 0.78 -3.53
N PHE A 188 2.65 1.86 -4.29
CA PHE A 188 3.11 3.20 -3.95
C PHE A 188 2.02 4.22 -4.27
N GLY A 189 1.97 5.30 -3.48
CA GLY A 189 1.01 6.37 -3.72
C GLY A 189 1.15 7.53 -2.76
N LEU A 190 0.31 8.52 -2.99
CA LEU A 190 0.18 9.69 -2.11
C LEU A 190 -1.29 9.94 -1.84
N GLY A 191 -1.60 10.36 -0.65
CA GLY A 191 -2.94 10.70 -0.22
C GLY A 191 -3.05 12.11 0.33
N ALA A 192 -4.14 12.78 0.00
CA ALA A 192 -4.55 14.03 0.63
C ALA A 192 -5.38 13.70 1.87
N VAL A 193 -5.01 14.30 3.00
CA VAL A 193 -5.64 14.07 4.31
C VAL A 193 -6.60 15.20 4.64
N PHE A 194 -7.78 14.85 5.11
CA PHE A 194 -8.80 15.78 5.59
C PHE A 194 -9.55 15.19 6.78
N GLY A 195 -10.37 16.01 7.43
CA GLY A 195 -11.06 15.64 8.68
C GLY A 195 -10.32 16.10 9.92
N ASP A 196 -10.84 15.74 11.07
CA ASP A 196 -10.44 16.28 12.36
C ASP A 196 -9.65 15.26 13.17
N LEU A 197 -8.62 15.74 13.85
CA LEU A 197 -7.88 15.00 14.86
C LEU A 197 -8.08 15.75 16.18
N VAL A 198 -8.84 15.15 17.08
CA VAL A 198 -9.20 15.78 18.35
C VAL A 198 -8.43 15.12 19.47
N ASN A 199 -7.75 15.92 20.25
CA ASN A 199 -7.03 15.51 21.44
C ASN A 199 -7.75 16.03 22.68
N ASN A 200 -8.25 15.14 23.54
CA ASN A 200 -8.91 15.50 24.78
C ASN A 200 -7.99 15.20 25.96
N TRP A 201 -7.98 16.09 26.93
CA TRP A 201 -7.30 15.80 28.18
C TRP A 201 -8.01 14.69 28.95
N ALA A 202 -7.21 13.86 29.61
CA ALA A 202 -7.72 12.77 30.43
C ALA A 202 -7.66 13.14 31.92
N GLU A 203 -8.76 12.90 32.61
CA GLU A 203 -8.91 13.05 34.05
C GLU A 203 -8.98 11.67 34.70
N GLU A 204 -8.16 11.45 35.73
CA GLU A 204 -8.26 10.22 36.50
C GLU A 204 -9.50 10.26 37.38
N SER A 205 -10.33 9.24 37.29
CA SER A 205 -11.58 9.16 38.02
C SER A 205 -12.03 7.71 38.24
N ALA A 206 -12.58 7.41 39.40
CA ALA A 206 -13.06 6.06 39.72
C ALA A 206 -14.17 5.58 38.77
N ASP A 207 -14.94 6.50 38.21
CA ASP A 207 -15.99 6.24 37.20
C ASP A 207 -15.46 6.29 35.75
N GLY A 208 -14.15 6.42 35.56
CA GLY A 208 -13.51 6.44 34.26
C GLY A 208 -13.75 5.18 33.42
N THR A 209 -14.09 5.38 32.14
CA THR A 209 -14.38 4.31 31.19
C THR A 209 -13.12 3.79 30.48
N PHE A 210 -12.05 4.59 30.44
CA PHE A 210 -10.77 4.20 29.86
C PHE A 210 -9.86 3.66 30.94
N VAL A 211 -9.35 2.46 30.76
CA VAL A 211 -8.47 1.81 31.74
C VAL A 211 -7.08 1.70 31.16
N SER A 212 -6.08 2.24 31.85
CA SER A 212 -4.68 2.11 31.47
C SER A 212 -4.14 0.71 31.76
N SER A 213 -2.99 0.40 31.19
CA SER A 213 -2.24 -0.85 31.47
C SER A 213 -1.85 -0.98 32.95
N SER A 214 -1.68 0.14 33.66
CA SER A 214 -1.42 0.18 35.10
C SER A 214 -2.70 0.03 35.97
N GLY A 215 -3.89 -0.10 35.34
CA GLY A 215 -5.16 -0.25 36.02
C GLY A 215 -5.83 1.06 36.45
N ARG A 216 -5.24 2.21 36.13
CA ARG A 216 -5.82 3.53 36.40
C ARG A 216 -6.98 3.79 35.46
N ARG A 217 -8.02 4.46 35.95
CA ARG A 217 -9.23 4.78 35.18
C ARG A 217 -9.26 6.25 34.82
N PHE A 218 -9.61 6.52 33.56
CA PHE A 218 -9.66 7.85 32.98
C PHE A 218 -10.99 8.13 32.30
N LYS A 219 -11.40 9.38 32.31
CA LYS A 219 -12.49 9.93 31.50
C LYS A 219 -12.04 11.22 30.82
N ARG A 220 -12.80 11.71 29.87
CA ARG A 220 -12.58 13.03 29.27
C ARG A 220 -12.79 14.10 30.34
N CYS A 221 -11.93 15.08 30.34
CA CYS A 221 -12.12 16.27 31.17
C CYS A 221 -13.41 16.98 30.80
N GLN A 222 -14.24 17.26 31.80
CA GLN A 222 -15.50 17.98 31.63
C GLN A 222 -15.43 19.44 32.11
N THR A 223 -14.43 19.76 32.93
CA THR A 223 -14.23 21.09 33.50
C THR A 223 -12.76 21.43 33.49
N VAL A 224 -12.44 22.70 33.33
CA VAL A 224 -11.07 23.20 33.50
C VAL A 224 -10.73 23.18 35.01
N LEU A 225 -9.76 22.35 35.36
CA LEU A 225 -9.29 22.22 36.73
C LEU A 225 -8.13 23.20 37.02
N PRO A 226 -7.82 23.47 38.28
CA PRO A 226 -6.69 24.32 38.68
C PRO A 226 -5.34 23.82 38.13
N PRO A 227 -4.31 24.66 38.07
CA PRO A 227 -2.97 24.28 37.65
C PRO A 227 -2.46 23.03 38.39
N GLY A 228 -1.92 22.08 37.64
CA GLY A 228 -1.41 20.79 38.15
C GLY A 228 -2.40 19.64 38.08
N ALA A 229 -3.68 19.86 37.84
CA ALA A 229 -4.63 18.82 37.52
C ALA A 229 -4.53 18.43 36.03
N GLY A 230 -4.82 17.16 35.68
CA GLY A 230 -4.70 16.67 34.35
C GLY A 230 -5.53 17.42 33.27
N CYS A 231 -6.57 18.14 33.70
CA CYS A 231 -7.44 18.93 32.85
C CYS A 231 -6.98 20.35 32.57
N ASN A 232 -5.86 20.79 33.13
CA ASN A 232 -5.31 22.12 32.93
C ASN A 232 -3.97 22.06 32.21
N ARG A 233 -4.01 22.10 30.87
CA ARG A 233 -2.81 22.23 30.05
C ARG A 233 -2.69 23.66 29.53
N LEU A 234 -1.72 24.36 30.06
CA LEU A 234 -1.38 25.74 29.65
C LEU A 234 -0.74 25.79 28.25
N ASP A 235 -0.26 24.66 27.73
CA ASP A 235 0.43 24.54 26.47
C ASP A 235 -0.49 24.69 25.23
N HIS A 236 -1.81 24.66 25.42
CA HIS A 236 -2.81 24.83 24.38
C HIS A 236 -3.70 26.07 24.55
N GLN A 237 -3.18 27.10 25.13
CA GLN A 237 -3.91 28.36 25.45
C GLN A 237 -4.48 29.10 24.22
N ASN A 238 -4.05 28.73 23.00
CA ASN A 238 -4.50 29.35 21.74
C ASN A 238 -5.44 28.44 20.92
N ALA A 239 -5.74 27.23 21.36
CA ALA A 239 -6.77 26.45 20.75
C ALA A 239 -8.12 27.05 21.12
N GLU A 240 -8.99 27.28 20.15
CA GLU A 240 -10.38 27.67 20.43
C GLU A 240 -11.01 26.60 21.34
N ILE A 241 -11.05 26.94 22.62
CA ILE A 241 -11.56 26.06 23.68
C ILE A 241 -13.08 26.20 23.73
N ASP A 242 -13.74 25.97 22.60
CA ASP A 242 -15.20 25.84 22.60
C ASP A 242 -15.67 24.48 23.10
N LYS A 243 -14.71 23.55 23.32
CA LYS A 243 -15.01 22.21 23.83
C LYS A 243 -14.22 21.97 25.11
N VAL A 244 -14.95 21.97 26.21
CA VAL A 244 -14.38 21.63 27.51
C VAL A 244 -13.57 20.33 27.42
N GLY A 245 -12.30 20.39 27.81
CA GLY A 245 -11.41 19.26 27.95
C GLY A 245 -10.73 18.74 26.68
N GLY A 246 -10.83 19.44 25.53
CA GLY A 246 -10.20 19.02 24.31
C GLY A 246 -9.92 20.12 23.32
N TYR A 247 -9.13 19.84 22.30
CA TYR A 247 -8.81 20.74 21.20
C TYR A 247 -8.62 19.95 19.90
N GLU A 248 -8.86 20.63 18.77
CA GLU A 248 -8.54 20.10 17.44
C GLU A 248 -7.08 20.38 17.12
N GLU A 249 -6.35 19.36 16.70
CA GLU A 249 -4.96 19.50 16.29
C GLU A 249 -4.88 20.28 14.97
N PRO A 250 -4.11 21.37 14.92
CA PRO A 250 -3.92 22.13 13.70
C PRO A 250 -3.13 21.32 12.66
N SER A 251 -3.34 21.66 11.39
CA SER A 251 -2.63 21.01 10.28
C SER A 251 -1.18 21.48 10.18
N TRP A 252 -0.36 20.75 9.38
CA TRP A 252 1.02 21.15 9.08
C TRP A 252 1.14 22.58 8.55
N PHE A 253 0.16 23.03 7.74
CA PHE A 253 0.14 24.41 7.24
C PHE A 253 0.01 25.45 8.35
N ASN A 254 -0.58 25.07 9.47
CA ASN A 254 -0.78 25.91 10.65
C ASN A 254 0.21 25.57 11.78
N GLY A 255 1.30 24.84 11.44
CA GLY A 255 2.34 24.48 12.40
C GLY A 255 1.97 23.35 13.37
N GLY A 256 0.88 22.64 13.13
CA GLY A 256 0.41 21.54 13.98
C GLY A 256 0.85 20.16 13.51
N PRO A 257 0.47 19.09 14.23
CA PRO A 257 0.86 17.71 13.94
C PRO A 257 -0.05 17.02 12.93
N LYS A 258 -1.24 17.57 12.58
CA LYS A 258 -2.18 16.95 11.65
C LYS A 258 -1.59 16.92 10.24
N PRO A 259 -1.30 15.73 9.64
CA PRO A 259 -0.73 15.65 8.32
C PRO A 259 -1.73 16.13 7.26
N VAL A 260 -1.23 16.72 6.18
CA VAL A 260 -2.03 17.12 4.99
C VAL A 260 -1.80 16.17 3.82
N VAL A 261 -0.67 15.48 3.81
CA VAL A 261 -0.30 14.45 2.84
C VAL A 261 0.17 13.20 3.58
N PHE A 262 -0.25 12.05 3.11
CA PHE A 262 0.15 10.77 3.68
C PHE A 262 0.64 9.83 2.57
N PRO A 263 1.86 9.28 2.66
CA PRO A 263 2.36 8.34 1.67
C PRO A 263 1.65 6.98 1.81
N TRP A 264 1.38 6.34 0.68
CA TRP A 264 0.99 4.96 0.62
C TRP A 264 2.18 4.12 0.16
N ILE A 265 2.65 3.22 0.99
CA ILE A 265 3.68 2.24 0.64
C ILE A 265 3.19 0.90 1.18
N ALA A 266 3.04 -0.08 0.30
CA ALA A 266 2.59 -1.43 0.64
C ALA A 266 3.57 -2.46 0.07
N VAL A 267 4.38 -3.06 0.94
CA VAL A 267 5.42 -4.06 0.60
C VAL A 267 5.60 -5.00 1.78
N PRO A 268 5.54 -6.31 1.57
CA PRO A 268 5.10 -7.02 0.39
C PRO A 268 3.59 -6.98 0.21
N GLN A 269 3.15 -7.14 -1.03
CA GLN A 269 1.78 -7.50 -1.38
C GLN A 269 1.77 -8.93 -1.90
N LEU A 270 0.87 -9.76 -1.40
CA LEU A 270 0.68 -11.15 -1.81
C LEU A 270 -0.79 -11.39 -2.08
N GLY A 271 -1.11 -12.16 -3.11
CA GLY A 271 -2.50 -12.40 -3.44
C GLY A 271 -2.74 -13.58 -4.37
N LEU A 272 -4.02 -13.84 -4.59
CA LEU A 272 -4.52 -14.76 -5.58
C LEU A 272 -5.40 -13.98 -6.56
N ARG A 273 -5.10 -14.12 -7.83
CA ARG A 273 -5.93 -13.64 -8.92
C ARG A 273 -6.73 -14.81 -9.48
N ILE A 274 -8.03 -14.66 -9.50
CA ILE A 274 -8.99 -15.69 -9.94
C ILE A 274 -9.76 -15.14 -11.13
N LYS A 275 -9.68 -15.84 -12.27
CA LYS A 275 -10.33 -15.46 -13.51
C LYS A 275 -11.31 -16.57 -13.94
N PRO A 276 -12.53 -16.57 -13.41
CA PRO A 276 -13.51 -17.62 -13.70
C PRO A 276 -14.01 -17.58 -15.14
N VAL A 277 -14.06 -16.39 -15.74
CA VAL A 277 -14.48 -16.17 -17.14
C VAL A 277 -13.59 -15.12 -17.79
N LYS A 278 -13.63 -15.02 -19.12
CA LYS A 278 -12.75 -14.15 -19.93
C LYS A 278 -12.70 -12.70 -19.42
N ASN A 279 -13.83 -12.13 -19.08
CA ASN A 279 -13.96 -10.70 -18.78
C ASN A 279 -14.08 -10.37 -17.30
N PHE A 280 -14.00 -11.33 -16.40
CA PHE A 280 -14.13 -11.08 -14.97
C PHE A 280 -12.90 -11.59 -14.22
N VAL A 281 -12.37 -10.73 -13.35
CA VAL A 281 -11.23 -11.04 -12.47
C VAL A 281 -11.60 -10.68 -11.03
N GLY A 282 -11.43 -11.64 -10.15
CA GLY A 282 -11.44 -11.42 -8.71
C GLY A 282 -10.02 -11.51 -8.17
N ARG A 283 -9.69 -10.68 -7.18
CA ARG A 283 -8.44 -10.76 -6.44
C ARG A 283 -8.72 -10.83 -4.95
N ILE A 284 -7.94 -11.63 -4.25
CA ILE A 284 -7.90 -11.66 -2.79
C ILE A 284 -6.44 -11.48 -2.40
N GLY A 285 -6.15 -10.53 -1.52
CA GLY A 285 -4.77 -10.23 -1.18
C GLY A 285 -4.59 -9.87 0.29
N VAL A 286 -3.33 -9.98 0.71
CA VAL A 286 -2.84 -9.56 2.02
C VAL A 286 -1.50 -8.86 1.84
N GLY A 287 -1.14 -8.03 2.79
CA GLY A 287 0.16 -7.38 2.75
C GLY A 287 0.42 -6.51 3.95
N PHE A 288 1.56 -5.86 3.90
CA PHE A 288 1.97 -4.88 4.90
C PHE A 288 2.10 -3.51 4.23
N ALA A 289 1.54 -2.50 4.88
CA ALA A 289 1.64 -1.10 4.45
C ALA A 289 2.10 -0.23 5.62
N LEU A 290 2.41 1.03 5.35
CA LEU A 290 2.71 2.01 6.43
C LEU A 290 1.56 2.15 7.44
N THR A 291 0.34 1.87 7.00
CA THR A 291 -0.87 1.85 7.84
C THR A 291 -1.12 0.50 8.52
N GLY A 292 -0.13 -0.41 8.57
CA GLY A 292 -0.24 -1.72 9.20
C GLY A 292 -0.48 -2.87 8.21
N PHE A 293 -0.95 -3.99 8.73
CA PHE A 293 -1.35 -5.13 7.91
C PHE A 293 -2.67 -4.85 7.20
N TRP A 294 -2.81 -5.36 5.98
CA TRP A 294 -4.06 -5.26 5.26
C TRP A 294 -4.46 -6.61 4.64
N PHE A 295 -5.74 -6.81 4.53
CA PHE A 295 -6.36 -7.83 3.70
C PHE A 295 -7.38 -7.15 2.78
N GLY A 296 -7.58 -7.71 1.60
CA GLY A 296 -8.49 -7.06 0.66
C GLY A 296 -8.99 -7.98 -0.43
N PHE A 297 -9.99 -7.49 -1.13
CA PHE A 297 -10.53 -8.12 -2.31
C PHE A 297 -10.83 -7.06 -3.37
N ASN A 298 -10.69 -7.46 -4.63
CA ASN A 298 -10.98 -6.63 -5.78
C ASN A 298 -11.85 -7.42 -6.75
N ALA A 299 -12.72 -6.72 -7.45
CA ALA A 299 -13.53 -7.26 -8.52
C ALA A 299 -13.41 -6.36 -9.75
N GLN A 300 -13.00 -6.94 -10.87
CA GLN A 300 -12.67 -6.19 -12.08
C GLN A 300 -13.38 -6.79 -13.29
N TYR A 301 -13.72 -5.94 -14.24
CA TYR A 301 -14.27 -6.32 -15.53
C TYR A 301 -13.33 -5.90 -16.64
N GLY A 302 -13.05 -6.84 -17.55
CA GLY A 302 -12.16 -6.66 -18.70
C GLY A 302 -12.85 -6.04 -19.89
N PHE A 303 -12.16 -5.10 -20.53
CA PHE A 303 -12.60 -4.50 -21.79
C PHE A 303 -11.98 -5.25 -22.96
N GLU A 304 -12.80 -5.58 -23.96
CA GLU A 304 -12.35 -6.19 -25.18
C GLU A 304 -11.56 -5.19 -26.02
N GLN A 305 -10.28 -5.42 -26.20
CA GLN A 305 -9.50 -4.66 -27.16
C GLN A 305 -9.74 -5.26 -28.54
N LYS A 306 -10.33 -4.48 -29.43
CA LYS A 306 -10.33 -4.84 -30.85
C LYS A 306 -8.88 -4.89 -31.34
N PRO A 307 -8.50 -5.90 -32.16
CA PRO A 307 -7.20 -5.88 -32.81
C PRO A 307 -7.03 -4.54 -33.54
N LYS A 308 -5.87 -3.93 -33.43
CA LYS A 308 -5.53 -2.81 -34.32
C LYS A 308 -5.41 -3.40 -35.72
N GLU A 309 -6.30 -2.96 -36.63
CA GLU A 309 -6.15 -3.15 -38.07
C GLU A 309 -4.84 -2.55 -38.57
#